data_a3328b18ccf9d1cf71812a567ceb9d9f
#
_entry.id   a3328b18ccf9d1cf71812a567ceb9d9f
#
_cell.length_a   1.000
_cell.length_b   1.000
_cell.length_c   1.000
_cell.angle_alpha   90.00
_cell.angle_beta   90.00
_cell.angle_gamma   90.00
#
_symmetry.space_group_name_H-M   'P 1'
#
loop_
_entity.id
_entity.type
_entity.pdbx_description
1 polymer ?
#
loop_
_entity_poly.entity_id
_entity_poly.type
_entity_poly.pdbx_seq_one_letter_code
_entity_poly.pdbx_strand_id
1 'polypeptide(L)'
;MNTRLIAIVLGLTTITAQAQKPAIPRDAALEAKVEKKLAKMTLDEKIGQMLELNLDVMGKMTVENAKVDREKVRSVLQQYGRSDAEVKATLKMTDQEIIDKLGGFPVDIYQGDTKRLWKLNETMLDTLISKWKVGSILNAPGTRAPSVDQWLQWIGLIQEKSMKYLGIPDIYGLDHNHGVTYTQGGTLFPQPINMGATFNTELVKRGAEITAYESRAANCPWVYNPVVDLSRDPRWARVYESFGEDAIVNSKMVVAEIKGYQGDDPNHIDRFRVGTSTKHYFAYGAPWTGKDRTPAYLSPQMIREKYFEPFKQAALAGTLTMMVNSSSINGVPVHASYEYLTKWLKEDLQWDGFLVTDWADINNLFSREKVAKDKKDAIRIAINAGIDMSMDPYSVEFCILLKELVEEGKVPMSRIDDAVRRILRAKYRLGLFDEPNTGGKGFEKFGCDEFAAASLKAAEESEVLLKNEGNILPLAKGKKILLTGPNANQMRCLHGGWSYTWQGSKAEDLSEKYNTIYEALCNKYGRENIILE
;
A
#
# COMPACT_ATOMS: atom_id res chain seq x y z
N MET A 1 58.93 -34.56 46.98
CA MET A 1 57.74 -33.71 46.84
C MET A 1 57.75 -33.14 45.47
N ASN A 2 56.95 -33.73 44.55
CA ASN A 2 56.87 -33.30 43.18
C ASN A 2 55.61 -32.45 43.01
N THR A 3 55.78 -31.17 42.74
CA THR A 3 54.72 -30.24 42.43
C THR A 3 54.53 -30.23 40.91
N ARG A 4 53.40 -30.80 40.39
CA ARG A 4 53.02 -30.71 38.99
C ARG A 4 52.27 -29.42 38.80
N LEU A 5 52.79 -28.51 37.97
CA LEU A 5 52.08 -27.37 37.42
C LEU A 5 51.07 -27.87 36.36
N ILE A 6 49.81 -27.60 36.58
CA ILE A 6 48.77 -27.78 35.59
C ILE A 6 48.64 -26.43 34.84
N ALA A 7 49.07 -26.38 33.58
CA ALA A 7 48.82 -25.25 32.70
C ALA A 7 47.41 -25.37 32.10
N ILE A 8 46.50 -24.47 32.51
CA ILE A 8 45.18 -24.32 31.87
C ILE A 8 45.37 -23.47 30.62
N VAL A 9 45.28 -24.08 29.45
CA VAL A 9 45.20 -23.36 28.16
C VAL A 9 43.77 -22.90 27.98
N LEU A 10 43.51 -21.62 28.26
CA LEU A 10 42.25 -20.96 27.83
C LEU A 10 42.29 -20.75 26.32
N GLY A 11 41.62 -21.63 25.60
CA GLY A 11 41.33 -21.41 24.19
C GLY A 11 40.30 -20.28 24.05
N LEU A 12 40.74 -19.09 23.68
CA LEU A 12 39.86 -18.03 23.19
C LEU A 12 39.34 -18.43 21.81
N THR A 13 38.19 -19.08 21.78
CA THR A 13 37.40 -19.17 20.55
C THR A 13 36.83 -17.79 20.27
N THR A 14 37.47 -17.04 19.40
CA THR A 14 36.85 -15.86 18.76
C THR A 14 35.66 -16.34 17.93
N ILE A 15 34.47 -16.23 18.52
CA ILE A 15 33.21 -16.30 17.73
C ILE A 15 33.23 -15.05 16.85
N THR A 16 33.75 -15.19 15.65
CA THR A 16 33.49 -14.19 14.60
C THR A 16 32.01 -14.24 14.35
N ALA A 17 31.26 -13.28 14.90
CA ALA A 17 29.90 -13.04 14.49
C ALA A 17 29.95 -12.82 12.96
N GLN A 18 29.51 -13.81 12.22
CA GLN A 18 29.42 -13.68 10.76
C GLN A 18 28.42 -12.54 10.53
N ALA A 19 28.89 -11.40 10.05
CA ALA A 19 28.04 -10.26 9.74
C ALA A 19 26.92 -10.76 8.81
N GLN A 20 25.68 -10.53 9.19
CA GLN A 20 24.53 -10.93 8.39
C GLN A 20 24.69 -10.28 7.01
N LYS A 21 24.64 -11.09 5.94
CA LYS A 21 24.73 -10.56 4.59
C LYS A 21 23.48 -9.73 4.31
N PRO A 22 23.61 -8.56 3.65
CA PRO A 22 22.44 -7.78 3.26
C PRO A 22 21.50 -8.63 2.41
N ALA A 23 20.19 -8.44 2.61
CA ALA A 23 19.14 -9.16 1.89
C ALA A 23 19.26 -8.96 0.37
N ILE A 24 19.62 -7.75 -0.04
CA ILE A 24 19.91 -7.41 -1.43
C ILE A 24 21.43 -7.24 -1.55
N PRO A 25 22.12 -8.04 -2.37
CA PRO A 25 23.53 -7.84 -2.64
C PRO A 25 23.81 -6.42 -3.16
N ARG A 26 24.86 -5.79 -2.65
CA ARG A 26 25.19 -4.43 -3.00
C ARG A 26 25.71 -4.37 -4.44
N ASP A 27 25.03 -3.62 -5.32
CA ASP A 27 25.49 -3.32 -6.66
C ASP A 27 26.32 -2.02 -6.65
N ALA A 28 27.62 -2.13 -6.82
CA ALA A 28 28.55 -1.00 -6.76
C ALA A 28 28.29 0.04 -7.88
N ALA A 29 27.84 -0.39 -9.06
CA ALA A 29 27.58 0.51 -10.18
C ALA A 29 26.29 1.31 -9.93
N LEU A 30 25.26 0.67 -9.38
CA LEU A 30 24.02 1.33 -8.97
C LEU A 30 24.29 2.32 -7.85
N GLU A 31 25.05 1.92 -6.80
CA GLU A 31 25.40 2.81 -5.70
C GLU A 31 26.17 4.05 -6.17
N ALA A 32 27.10 3.89 -7.12
CA ALA A 32 27.82 5.03 -7.70
C ALA A 32 26.87 6.02 -8.42
N LYS A 33 25.83 5.52 -9.11
CA LYS A 33 24.80 6.39 -9.73
C LYS A 33 24.01 7.14 -8.67
N VAL A 34 23.61 6.46 -7.59
CA VAL A 34 22.86 7.04 -6.45
C VAL A 34 23.69 8.16 -5.80
N GLU A 35 24.93 7.90 -5.41
CA GLU A 35 25.79 8.89 -4.77
C GLU A 35 26.08 10.09 -5.68
N LYS A 36 26.32 9.85 -6.98
CA LYS A 36 26.51 10.91 -7.98
C LYS A 36 25.28 11.83 -8.11
N LYS A 37 24.07 11.27 -8.02
CA LYS A 37 22.82 12.04 -8.07
C LYS A 37 22.63 12.81 -6.77
N LEU A 38 22.74 12.13 -5.63
CA LEU A 38 22.57 12.68 -4.29
C LEU A 38 23.49 13.89 -4.02
N ALA A 39 24.75 13.79 -4.42
CA ALA A 39 25.74 14.85 -4.23
C ALA A 39 25.41 16.16 -4.97
N LYS A 40 24.55 16.12 -5.98
CA LYS A 40 24.13 17.29 -6.77
C LYS A 40 22.84 17.91 -6.29
N MET A 41 22.13 17.25 -5.37
CA MET A 41 20.81 17.70 -4.92
C MET A 41 20.94 18.79 -3.85
N THR A 42 20.13 19.83 -4.00
CA THR A 42 19.90 20.84 -2.97
C THR A 42 19.10 20.27 -1.80
N LEU A 43 19.08 20.95 -0.66
CA LEU A 43 18.25 20.54 0.50
C LEU A 43 16.76 20.45 0.12
N ASP A 44 16.24 21.42 -0.64
CA ASP A 44 14.84 21.45 -1.06
C ASP A 44 14.50 20.27 -1.97
N GLU A 45 15.40 19.89 -2.90
CA GLU A 45 15.22 18.69 -3.72
C GLU A 45 15.25 17.41 -2.91
N LYS A 46 16.14 17.32 -1.91
CA LYS A 46 16.20 16.16 -1.02
C LYS A 46 14.91 16.01 -0.21
N ILE A 47 14.45 17.09 0.41
CA ILE A 47 13.22 17.09 1.22
C ILE A 47 11.99 16.80 0.36
N GLY A 48 11.91 17.36 -0.84
CA GLY A 48 10.79 17.10 -1.75
C GLY A 48 10.69 15.63 -2.17
N GLN A 49 11.84 14.91 -2.29
CA GLN A 49 11.82 13.46 -2.53
C GLN A 49 11.30 12.64 -1.35
N MET A 50 11.29 13.21 -0.14
CA MET A 50 10.79 12.57 1.07
C MET A 50 9.29 12.82 1.29
N LEU A 51 8.60 13.51 0.38
CA LEU A 51 7.17 13.78 0.43
C LEU A 51 6.42 13.00 -0.63
N GLU A 52 5.34 12.35 -0.21
CA GLU A 52 4.36 11.69 -1.05
C GLU A 52 2.99 12.37 -0.92
N LEU A 53 2.42 12.79 -2.05
CA LEU A 53 1.13 13.50 -2.12
C LEU A 53 0.07 12.66 -2.81
N ASN A 54 -1.19 12.83 -2.38
CA ASN A 54 -2.35 12.26 -3.08
C ASN A 54 -2.56 12.99 -4.42
N LEU A 55 -2.83 12.24 -5.49
CA LEU A 55 -3.12 12.77 -6.82
C LEU A 55 -4.26 13.81 -6.81
N ASP A 56 -5.22 13.71 -5.90
CA ASP A 56 -6.35 14.64 -5.80
C ASP A 56 -5.91 16.11 -5.68
N VAL A 57 -4.76 16.41 -5.03
CA VAL A 57 -4.26 17.77 -4.88
C VAL A 57 -3.72 18.39 -6.17
N MET A 58 -3.55 17.57 -7.21
CA MET A 58 -3.00 18.01 -8.50
C MET A 58 -4.08 18.26 -9.54
N GLY A 59 -5.34 18.17 -9.16
CA GLY A 59 -6.45 18.31 -10.10
C GLY A 59 -7.71 18.87 -9.48
N LYS A 60 -8.73 18.93 -10.29
CA LYS A 60 -10.07 19.34 -9.87
C LYS A 60 -11.10 18.36 -10.38
N MET A 61 -12.05 18.03 -9.51
CA MET A 61 -13.29 17.40 -9.97
C MET A 61 -14.11 18.42 -10.77
N THR A 62 -14.43 18.07 -11.99
CA THR A 62 -15.40 18.79 -12.79
C THR A 62 -16.68 17.97 -12.80
N VAL A 63 -17.76 18.56 -12.34
CA VAL A 63 -19.08 17.94 -12.37
C VAL A 63 -20.01 18.90 -13.12
N GLU A 64 -20.42 18.50 -14.30
CA GLU A 64 -21.40 19.27 -15.05
C GLU A 64 -22.77 19.12 -14.38
N ASN A 65 -23.38 20.26 -13.98
CA ASN A 65 -24.71 20.35 -13.39
C ASN A 65 -24.93 19.58 -12.07
N ALA A 66 -23.89 19.36 -11.27
CA ALA A 66 -24.05 18.64 -10.00
C ALA A 66 -24.76 19.48 -8.94
N LYS A 67 -25.79 18.90 -8.35
CA LYS A 67 -26.37 19.37 -7.10
C LYS A 67 -25.77 18.61 -5.92
N VAL A 68 -25.37 19.36 -4.90
CA VAL A 68 -24.81 18.78 -3.67
C VAL A 68 -25.95 18.31 -2.77
N ASP A 69 -25.80 17.12 -2.22
CA ASP A 69 -26.66 16.58 -1.18
C ASP A 69 -26.12 17.02 0.19
N ARG A 70 -26.79 17.96 0.83
CA ARG A 70 -26.40 18.56 2.10
C ARG A 70 -26.35 17.54 3.25
N GLU A 71 -27.22 16.53 3.23
CA GLU A 71 -27.21 15.48 4.26
C GLU A 71 -26.03 14.51 4.10
N LYS A 72 -25.70 14.15 2.86
CA LYS A 72 -24.47 13.40 2.57
C LYS A 72 -23.22 14.20 3.00
N VAL A 73 -23.16 15.50 2.70
CA VAL A 73 -22.06 16.38 3.15
C VAL A 73 -21.95 16.40 4.67
N ARG A 74 -23.08 16.52 5.38
CA ARG A 74 -23.10 16.47 6.85
C ARG A 74 -22.51 15.17 7.36
N SER A 75 -23.02 14.04 6.86
CA SER A 75 -22.58 12.70 7.25
C SER A 75 -21.09 12.50 7.03
N VAL A 76 -20.59 12.91 5.88
CA VAL A 76 -19.16 12.84 5.54
C VAL A 76 -18.31 13.66 6.52
N LEU A 77 -18.66 14.92 6.75
CA LEU A 77 -17.90 15.79 7.64
C LEU A 77 -17.86 15.24 9.07
N GLN A 78 -19.00 14.70 9.55
CA GLN A 78 -19.09 14.07 10.87
C GLN A 78 -18.23 12.78 10.94
N GLN A 79 -18.27 11.96 9.91
CA GLN A 79 -17.42 10.76 9.80
C GLN A 79 -15.93 11.09 9.87
N TYR A 80 -15.53 12.23 9.29
CA TYR A 80 -14.15 12.73 9.36
C TYR A 80 -13.86 13.58 10.61
N GLY A 81 -14.74 13.54 11.63
CA GLY A 81 -14.51 14.17 12.93
C GLY A 81 -14.50 15.70 12.90
N ARG A 82 -15.14 16.32 11.90
CA ARG A 82 -15.22 17.79 11.83
C ARG A 82 -16.15 18.34 12.89
N SER A 83 -15.80 19.49 13.46
CA SER A 83 -16.61 20.15 14.49
C SER A 83 -17.98 20.62 13.94
N ASP A 84 -18.97 20.72 14.80
CA ASP A 84 -20.31 21.22 14.43
C ASP A 84 -20.26 22.62 13.80
N ALA A 85 -19.32 23.45 14.20
CA ALA A 85 -19.10 24.77 13.63
C ALA A 85 -18.62 24.67 12.17
N GLU A 86 -17.66 23.78 11.86
CA GLU A 86 -17.17 23.54 10.51
C GLU A 86 -18.25 22.91 9.63
N VAL A 87 -19.04 21.96 10.16
CA VAL A 87 -20.18 21.37 9.45
C VAL A 87 -21.19 22.45 9.08
N LYS A 88 -21.62 23.29 10.03
CA LYS A 88 -22.56 24.39 9.78
C LYS A 88 -22.00 25.41 8.77
N ALA A 89 -20.74 25.74 8.86
CA ALA A 89 -20.09 26.67 7.94
C ALA A 89 -20.05 26.10 6.51
N THR A 90 -19.68 24.83 6.36
CA THR A 90 -19.62 24.16 5.06
C THR A 90 -21.00 24.03 4.41
N LEU A 91 -22.05 23.70 5.18
CA LEU A 91 -23.41 23.57 4.66
C LEU A 91 -24.03 24.89 4.15
N LYS A 92 -23.45 26.05 4.51
CA LYS A 92 -23.88 27.36 4.02
C LYS A 92 -23.21 27.78 2.71
N MET A 93 -22.19 27.04 2.27
CA MET A 93 -21.47 27.30 1.02
C MET A 93 -22.36 26.98 -0.20
N THR A 94 -22.06 27.58 -1.33
CA THR A 94 -22.62 27.18 -2.61
C THR A 94 -22.24 25.76 -2.98
N ASP A 95 -22.96 25.13 -3.88
CA ASP A 95 -22.63 23.78 -4.33
C ASP A 95 -21.21 23.71 -4.89
N GLN A 96 -20.80 24.72 -5.67
CA GLN A 96 -19.45 24.78 -6.23
C GLN A 96 -18.37 24.88 -5.15
N GLU A 97 -18.56 25.72 -4.13
CA GLU A 97 -17.60 25.84 -3.02
C GLU A 97 -17.48 24.55 -2.21
N ILE A 98 -18.60 23.80 -2.03
CA ILE A 98 -18.55 22.49 -1.38
C ILE A 98 -17.83 21.47 -2.26
N ILE A 99 -18.07 21.47 -3.55
CA ILE A 99 -17.38 20.62 -4.53
C ILE A 99 -15.88 20.91 -4.54
N ASP A 100 -15.50 22.17 -4.58
CA ASP A 100 -14.08 22.59 -4.54
C ASP A 100 -13.41 22.18 -3.22
N LYS A 101 -14.14 22.21 -2.11
CA LYS A 101 -13.64 21.85 -0.78
C LYS A 101 -13.58 20.34 -0.53
N LEU A 102 -14.57 19.58 -1.00
CA LEU A 102 -14.76 18.16 -0.66
C LEU A 102 -14.69 17.23 -1.87
N GLY A 103 -14.70 17.77 -3.09
CA GLY A 103 -14.75 16.98 -4.32
C GLY A 103 -13.53 16.09 -4.58
N GLY A 104 -12.40 16.37 -3.91
CA GLY A 104 -11.21 15.51 -3.90
C GLY A 104 -11.29 14.34 -2.93
N PHE A 105 -12.27 14.32 -2.01
CA PHE A 105 -12.45 13.18 -1.12
C PHE A 105 -13.18 12.04 -1.83
N PRO A 106 -12.85 10.77 -1.53
CA PRO A 106 -13.51 9.60 -2.12
C PRO A 106 -14.90 9.37 -1.50
N VAL A 107 -15.73 10.42 -1.45
CA VAL A 107 -17.04 10.42 -0.79
C VAL A 107 -18.10 10.88 -1.75
N ASP A 108 -19.26 10.24 -1.69
CA ASP A 108 -20.42 10.64 -2.46
C ASP A 108 -21.17 11.76 -1.74
N ILE A 109 -21.03 13.00 -2.26
CA ILE A 109 -21.69 14.20 -1.73
C ILE A 109 -22.77 14.74 -2.70
N TYR A 110 -23.11 14.00 -3.75
CA TYR A 110 -23.98 14.49 -4.82
C TYR A 110 -25.38 13.92 -4.79
N GLN A 111 -26.35 14.66 -5.32
CA GLN A 111 -27.70 14.18 -5.64
C GLN A 111 -27.66 13.41 -6.95
N GLY A 112 -28.20 12.18 -6.95
CA GLY A 112 -28.30 11.36 -8.15
C GLY A 112 -26.97 10.78 -8.66
N ASP A 113 -27.04 10.13 -9.80
CA ASP A 113 -25.87 9.50 -10.45
C ASP A 113 -25.14 10.53 -11.33
N THR A 114 -24.17 11.20 -10.74
CA THR A 114 -23.40 12.26 -11.41
C THR A 114 -22.11 11.70 -11.97
N LYS A 115 -21.89 11.82 -13.27
CA LYS A 115 -20.61 11.52 -13.91
C LYS A 115 -19.56 12.53 -13.41
N ARG A 116 -18.63 12.05 -12.60
CA ARG A 116 -17.52 12.84 -12.10
C ARG A 116 -16.34 12.69 -13.05
N LEU A 117 -15.83 13.81 -13.54
CA LEU A 117 -14.61 13.84 -14.32
C LEU A 117 -13.54 14.59 -13.53
N TRP A 118 -12.59 13.86 -12.98
CA TRP A 118 -11.40 14.49 -12.44
C TRP A 118 -10.48 14.90 -13.61
N LYS A 119 -9.98 16.14 -13.55
CA LYS A 119 -9.02 16.67 -14.54
C LYS A 119 -7.78 17.15 -13.83
N LEU A 120 -6.62 16.67 -14.29
CA LEU A 120 -5.33 17.16 -13.85
C LEU A 120 -5.20 18.65 -14.16
N ASN A 121 -4.67 19.43 -13.20
CA ASN A 121 -4.37 20.85 -13.36
C ASN A 121 -2.86 21.02 -13.54
N GLU A 122 -2.42 21.30 -14.76
CA GLU A 122 -0.99 21.42 -15.07
C GLU A 122 -0.28 22.52 -14.28
N THR A 123 -0.93 23.63 -13.99
CA THR A 123 -0.34 24.74 -13.21
C THR A 123 -0.08 24.30 -11.76
N MET A 124 -1.00 23.54 -11.16
CA MET A 124 -0.81 22.98 -9.81
C MET A 124 0.32 21.95 -9.83
N LEU A 125 0.31 21.05 -10.80
CA LEU A 125 1.36 20.06 -10.99
C LEU A 125 2.73 20.70 -11.17
N ASP A 126 2.84 21.70 -12.06
CA ASP A 126 4.08 22.47 -12.26
C ASP A 126 4.57 23.10 -10.95
N THR A 127 3.67 23.66 -10.15
CA THR A 127 4.01 24.27 -8.85
C THR A 127 4.52 23.22 -7.86
N LEU A 128 3.83 22.09 -7.74
CA LEU A 128 4.21 21.03 -6.80
C LEU A 128 5.57 20.40 -7.15
N ILE A 129 5.84 20.20 -8.42
CA ILE A 129 7.11 19.62 -8.86
C ILE A 129 8.22 20.68 -8.92
N SER A 130 8.00 21.86 -9.54
CA SER A 130 9.07 22.82 -9.74
C SER A 130 9.46 23.57 -8.46
N LYS A 131 8.49 23.89 -7.59
CA LYS A 131 8.74 24.62 -6.33
C LYS A 131 9.00 23.66 -5.17
N TRP A 132 8.13 22.69 -4.95
CA TRP A 132 8.17 21.80 -3.78
C TRP A 132 8.97 20.51 -4.01
N LYS A 133 9.40 20.26 -5.25
CA LYS A 133 10.29 19.13 -5.61
C LYS A 133 9.73 17.77 -5.27
N VAL A 134 8.40 17.64 -5.22
CA VAL A 134 7.69 16.40 -4.83
C VAL A 134 8.17 15.22 -5.67
N GLY A 135 8.51 14.13 -5.00
CA GLY A 135 9.15 12.97 -5.60
C GLY A 135 8.30 11.71 -5.62
N SER A 136 7.11 11.76 -5.01
CA SER A 136 6.18 10.63 -5.00
C SER A 136 4.73 11.10 -5.00
N ILE A 137 3.89 10.38 -5.74
CA ILE A 137 2.45 10.60 -5.84
C ILE A 137 1.75 9.27 -5.70
N LEU A 138 0.58 9.29 -5.06
CA LEU A 138 -0.19 8.08 -4.81
C LEU A 138 -1.67 8.22 -5.15
N ASN A 139 -2.36 7.06 -5.15
CA ASN A 139 -3.80 6.89 -5.14
C ASN A 139 -4.47 7.19 -6.50
N ALA A 140 -5.79 6.95 -6.55
CA ALA A 140 -6.64 7.22 -7.70
C ALA A 140 -7.62 8.36 -7.38
N PRO A 141 -7.84 9.31 -8.29
CA PRO A 141 -8.73 10.41 -8.02
C PRO A 141 -10.19 9.97 -8.10
N GLY A 142 -11.01 10.51 -7.21
CA GLY A 142 -12.45 10.32 -7.24
C GLY A 142 -12.92 8.95 -6.74
N THR A 143 -14.10 8.55 -7.23
CA THR A 143 -14.83 7.37 -6.70
C THR A 143 -14.93 6.22 -7.70
N ARG A 144 -14.21 6.27 -8.81
CA ARG A 144 -14.23 5.23 -9.84
C ARG A 144 -12.83 4.95 -10.34
N ALA A 145 -12.48 3.68 -10.48
CA ALA A 145 -11.19 3.29 -11.04
C ALA A 145 -11.01 3.87 -12.46
N PRO A 146 -9.84 4.47 -12.76
CA PRO A 146 -9.52 4.98 -14.08
C PRO A 146 -9.26 3.86 -15.09
N SER A 147 -9.38 4.18 -16.39
CA SER A 147 -8.88 3.30 -17.45
C SER A 147 -7.36 3.35 -17.56
N VAL A 148 -6.78 2.39 -18.28
CA VAL A 148 -5.33 2.39 -18.61
C VAL A 148 -4.93 3.69 -19.29
N ASP A 149 -5.72 4.17 -20.28
CA ASP A 149 -5.40 5.41 -21.01
C ASP A 149 -5.38 6.64 -20.10
N GLN A 150 -6.29 6.71 -19.11
CA GLN A 150 -6.27 7.79 -18.13
C GLN A 150 -5.01 7.75 -17.25
N TRP A 151 -4.61 6.56 -16.80
CA TRP A 151 -3.37 6.38 -16.06
C TRP A 151 -2.14 6.77 -16.87
N LEU A 152 -2.05 6.33 -18.12
CA LEU A 152 -0.96 6.68 -19.04
C LEU A 152 -0.86 8.19 -19.23
N GLN A 153 -2.00 8.87 -19.38
CA GLN A 153 -2.05 10.33 -19.50
C GLN A 153 -1.56 11.03 -18.24
N TRP A 154 -2.08 10.65 -17.07
CA TRP A 154 -1.78 11.36 -15.82
C TRP A 154 -0.36 11.08 -15.32
N ILE A 155 0.00 9.82 -15.19
CA ILE A 155 1.35 9.45 -14.74
C ILE A 155 2.39 9.88 -15.78
N GLY A 156 2.07 9.76 -17.07
CA GLY A 156 2.92 10.23 -18.15
C GLY A 156 3.27 11.70 -18.04
N LEU A 157 2.28 12.55 -17.78
CA LEU A 157 2.49 13.99 -17.59
C LEU A 157 3.28 14.30 -16.30
N ILE A 158 3.00 13.57 -15.20
CA ILE A 158 3.76 13.69 -13.96
C ILE A 158 5.25 13.38 -14.20
N GLN A 159 5.53 12.29 -14.88
CA GLN A 159 6.91 11.88 -15.23
C GLN A 159 7.61 12.90 -16.12
N GLU A 160 6.91 13.41 -17.15
CA GLU A 160 7.45 14.47 -18.03
C GLU A 160 7.88 15.69 -17.21
N LYS A 161 6.99 16.20 -16.33
CA LYS A 161 7.27 17.36 -15.48
C LYS A 161 8.39 17.09 -14.49
N SER A 162 8.40 15.91 -13.85
CA SER A 162 9.45 15.51 -12.91
C SER A 162 10.82 15.44 -13.57
N MET A 163 10.91 14.83 -14.74
CA MET A 163 12.16 14.79 -15.49
C MET A 163 12.59 16.17 -15.99
N LYS A 164 11.65 17.00 -16.44
CA LYS A 164 11.93 18.37 -16.92
C LYS A 164 12.49 19.27 -15.80
N TYR A 165 11.88 19.26 -14.62
CA TYR A 165 12.22 20.19 -13.55
C TYR A 165 13.30 19.66 -12.60
N LEU A 166 13.37 18.36 -12.37
CA LEU A 166 14.23 17.75 -11.37
C LEU A 166 15.31 16.84 -11.99
N GLY A 167 15.05 16.28 -13.18
CA GLY A 167 15.82 15.18 -13.71
C GLY A 167 15.83 13.97 -12.76
N ILE A 168 14.75 13.81 -11.99
CA ILE A 168 14.48 12.70 -11.09
C ILE A 168 13.05 12.25 -11.38
N PRO A 169 12.83 10.97 -11.76
CA PRO A 169 11.49 10.48 -12.01
C PRO A 169 10.65 10.45 -10.73
N ASP A 170 9.34 10.58 -10.88
CA ASP A 170 8.38 10.31 -9.80
C ASP A 170 8.30 8.82 -9.51
N ILE A 171 7.98 8.44 -8.28
CA ILE A 171 7.59 7.06 -7.94
C ILE A 171 6.12 7.04 -7.57
N TYR A 172 5.28 6.55 -8.48
CA TYR A 172 3.84 6.52 -8.32
C TYR A 172 3.38 5.24 -7.63
N GLY A 173 2.61 5.35 -6.54
CA GLY A 173 2.15 4.22 -5.74
C GLY A 173 0.64 3.99 -5.75
N LEU A 174 0.20 2.71 -5.80
CA LEU A 174 -1.20 2.30 -5.72
C LEU A 174 -1.41 1.09 -4.80
N ASP A 175 -2.60 1.02 -4.19
CA ASP A 175 -3.07 -0.11 -3.39
C ASP A 175 -3.66 -1.23 -4.27
N HIS A 176 -2.81 -1.99 -4.94
CA HIS A 176 -3.21 -3.15 -5.73
C HIS A 176 -3.23 -4.42 -4.86
N ASN A 177 -4.11 -4.46 -3.84
CA ASN A 177 -4.07 -5.47 -2.77
C ASN A 177 -4.48 -6.88 -3.20
N HIS A 178 -5.31 -7.04 -4.25
CA HIS A 178 -5.72 -8.34 -4.77
C HIS A 178 -5.92 -8.31 -6.29
N GLY A 179 -4.89 -7.98 -7.02
CA GLY A 179 -4.90 -7.70 -8.45
C GLY A 179 -4.83 -6.21 -8.73
N VAL A 180 -5.03 -5.80 -9.96
CA VAL A 180 -4.96 -4.39 -10.39
C VAL A 180 -6.27 -3.67 -10.05
N THR A 181 -6.51 -3.51 -8.78
CA THR A 181 -7.80 -3.09 -8.21
C THR A 181 -8.22 -1.67 -8.55
N TYR A 182 -7.26 -0.78 -8.86
CA TYR A 182 -7.55 0.62 -9.23
C TYR A 182 -7.51 0.90 -10.74
N THR A 183 -7.60 -0.15 -11.58
CA THR A 183 -7.60 0.04 -13.04
C THR A 183 -8.75 -0.73 -13.68
N GLN A 184 -9.56 -0.06 -14.51
CA GLN A 184 -10.66 -0.72 -15.22
C GLN A 184 -10.16 -1.79 -16.17
N GLY A 185 -10.83 -2.95 -16.16
CA GLY A 185 -10.52 -4.05 -17.04
C GLY A 185 -9.33 -4.93 -16.62
N GLY A 186 -8.62 -4.55 -15.56
CA GLY A 186 -7.56 -5.37 -14.99
C GLY A 186 -8.07 -6.60 -14.25
N THR A 187 -7.18 -7.56 -14.02
CA THR A 187 -7.51 -8.83 -13.38
C THR A 187 -7.56 -8.65 -11.87
N LEU A 188 -8.65 -9.09 -11.24
CA LEU A 188 -8.78 -9.21 -9.79
C LEU A 188 -8.55 -10.66 -9.37
N PHE A 189 -7.95 -10.83 -8.20
CA PHE A 189 -7.74 -12.13 -7.54
C PHE A 189 -8.58 -12.23 -6.27
N PRO A 190 -8.76 -13.44 -5.69
CA PRO A 190 -9.34 -13.56 -4.36
C PRO A 190 -8.60 -12.70 -3.35
N GLN A 191 -9.31 -12.25 -2.32
CA GLN A 191 -8.68 -11.52 -1.22
C GLN A 191 -7.54 -12.34 -0.59
N PRO A 192 -6.49 -11.71 -0.02
CA PRO A 192 -5.32 -12.42 0.49
C PRO A 192 -5.63 -13.53 1.51
N ILE A 193 -6.68 -13.38 2.34
CA ILE A 193 -7.11 -14.45 3.26
C ILE A 193 -7.49 -15.74 2.52
N ASN A 194 -8.17 -15.63 1.38
CA ASN A 194 -8.51 -16.77 0.53
C ASN A 194 -7.27 -17.33 -0.15
N MET A 195 -6.37 -16.46 -0.62
CA MET A 195 -5.09 -16.90 -1.18
C MET A 195 -4.26 -17.68 -0.14
N GLY A 196 -4.29 -17.24 1.12
CA GLY A 196 -3.67 -17.98 2.23
C GLY A 196 -4.27 -19.37 2.45
N ALA A 197 -5.60 -19.52 2.29
CA ALA A 197 -6.30 -20.80 2.43
C ALA A 197 -5.91 -21.84 1.37
N THR A 198 -5.34 -21.43 0.26
CA THR A 198 -4.83 -22.36 -0.77
C THR A 198 -3.59 -23.13 -0.31
N PHE A 199 -2.80 -22.60 0.62
CA PHE A 199 -1.45 -23.08 0.97
C PHE A 199 -0.52 -23.23 -0.26
N ASN A 200 -0.82 -22.53 -1.37
CA ASN A 200 -0.13 -22.66 -2.65
C ASN A 200 0.63 -21.39 -3.01
N THR A 201 1.92 -21.37 -2.72
CA THR A 201 2.81 -20.23 -3.00
C THR A 201 2.96 -19.90 -4.48
N GLU A 202 2.79 -20.89 -5.37
CA GLU A 202 2.89 -20.67 -6.82
C GLU A 202 1.68 -19.89 -7.35
N LEU A 203 0.49 -20.11 -6.81
CA LEU A 203 -0.69 -19.30 -7.15
C LEU A 203 -0.51 -17.86 -6.71
N VAL A 204 -0.01 -17.63 -5.49
CA VAL A 204 0.28 -16.29 -4.97
C VAL A 204 1.32 -15.58 -5.83
N LYS A 205 2.42 -16.27 -6.17
CA LYS A 205 3.45 -15.75 -7.07
C LYS A 205 2.85 -15.39 -8.44
N ARG A 206 2.05 -16.28 -9.02
CA ARG A 206 1.43 -16.06 -10.33
C ARG A 206 0.47 -14.86 -10.31
N GLY A 207 -0.34 -14.72 -9.26
CA GLY A 207 -1.23 -13.57 -9.07
C GLY A 207 -0.44 -12.25 -9.01
N ALA A 208 0.67 -12.24 -8.27
CA ALA A 208 1.55 -11.08 -8.18
C ALA A 208 2.25 -10.74 -9.52
N GLU A 209 2.67 -11.75 -10.30
CA GLU A 209 3.24 -11.56 -11.65
C GLU A 209 2.25 -10.87 -12.60
N ILE A 210 0.99 -11.33 -12.58
CA ILE A 210 -0.07 -10.73 -13.40
C ILE A 210 -0.38 -9.31 -12.94
N THR A 211 -0.51 -9.10 -11.63
CA THR A 211 -0.75 -7.78 -11.06
C THR A 211 0.38 -6.81 -11.39
N ALA A 212 1.65 -7.26 -11.33
CA ALA A 212 2.81 -6.45 -11.70
C ALA A 212 2.75 -6.01 -13.17
N TYR A 213 2.51 -6.97 -14.06
CA TYR A 213 2.40 -6.70 -15.50
C TYR A 213 1.29 -5.67 -15.79
N GLU A 214 0.11 -5.87 -15.23
CA GLU A 214 -1.03 -4.98 -15.44
C GLU A 214 -0.86 -3.61 -14.77
N SER A 215 -0.18 -3.54 -13.61
CA SER A 215 0.18 -2.27 -12.96
C SER A 215 1.12 -1.44 -13.85
N ARG A 216 2.15 -2.08 -14.39
CA ARG A 216 3.07 -1.40 -15.33
C ARG A 216 2.40 -1.00 -16.64
N ALA A 217 1.43 -1.78 -17.13
CA ALA A 217 0.62 -1.39 -18.28
C ALA A 217 -0.04 -0.02 -18.08
N ALA A 218 -0.41 0.30 -16.85
CA ALA A 218 -0.98 1.57 -16.42
C ALA A 218 0.07 2.59 -15.91
N ASN A 219 1.36 2.43 -16.21
CA ASN A 219 2.46 3.26 -15.71
C ASN A 219 2.65 3.26 -14.18
N CYS A 220 2.03 2.39 -13.41
CA CYS A 220 2.22 2.32 -11.97
C CYS A 220 3.42 1.41 -11.65
N PRO A 221 4.57 1.95 -11.18
CA PRO A 221 5.77 1.17 -10.92
C PRO A 221 5.86 0.60 -9.51
N TRP A 222 4.99 1.00 -8.58
CA TRP A 222 5.08 0.71 -7.16
C TRP A 222 3.72 0.37 -6.57
N VAL A 223 3.63 -0.74 -5.83
CA VAL A 223 2.40 -1.20 -5.21
C VAL A 223 2.55 -1.32 -3.70
N TYR A 224 1.51 -0.93 -2.95
CA TYR A 224 1.47 -1.05 -1.49
C TYR A 224 1.02 -2.45 -1.08
N ASN A 225 1.83 -3.42 -1.48
CA ASN A 225 1.66 -4.85 -1.28
C ASN A 225 3.05 -5.51 -1.11
N PRO A 226 3.19 -6.68 -0.46
CA PRO A 226 2.19 -7.51 0.23
C PRO A 226 1.64 -6.93 1.54
N VAL A 227 0.41 -7.33 1.92
CA VAL A 227 -0.12 -7.12 3.27
C VAL A 227 0.15 -8.38 4.09
N VAL A 228 0.95 -8.26 5.15
CA VAL A 228 1.40 -9.40 5.95
C VAL A 228 1.11 -9.27 7.44
N ASP A 229 0.12 -8.47 7.76
CA ASP A 229 -0.43 -8.40 9.10
C ASP A 229 -1.02 -9.75 9.51
N LEU A 230 -0.71 -10.23 10.72
CA LEU A 230 -1.31 -11.47 11.21
C LEU A 230 -2.75 -11.24 11.63
N SER A 231 -3.68 -11.83 10.91
CA SER A 231 -5.13 -11.69 11.13
C SER A 231 -5.62 -12.63 12.24
N ARG A 232 -5.23 -12.37 13.50
CA ARG A 232 -5.54 -13.25 14.65
C ARG A 232 -6.82 -12.86 15.38
N ASP A 233 -7.26 -11.62 15.25
CA ASP A 233 -8.49 -11.14 15.88
C ASP A 233 -9.57 -10.92 14.81
N PRO A 234 -10.63 -11.77 14.76
CA PRO A 234 -11.68 -11.66 13.74
C PRO A 234 -12.55 -10.39 13.90
N ARG A 235 -12.42 -9.64 15.00
CA ARG A 235 -13.10 -8.35 15.18
C ARG A 235 -12.42 -7.23 14.41
N TRP A 236 -11.14 -7.42 14.03
CA TRP A 236 -10.42 -6.43 13.25
C TRP A 236 -10.94 -6.37 11.81
N ALA A 237 -11.36 -5.19 11.36
CA ALA A 237 -12.04 -5.02 10.08
C ALA A 237 -11.19 -5.38 8.85
N ARG A 238 -9.85 -5.46 8.99
CA ARG A 238 -8.90 -5.71 7.91
C ARG A 238 -8.34 -7.15 7.88
N VAL A 239 -8.96 -8.09 8.59
CA VAL A 239 -8.50 -9.50 8.64
C VAL A 239 -8.38 -10.14 7.26
N TYR A 240 -9.19 -9.71 6.29
CA TYR A 240 -9.22 -10.25 4.94
C TYR A 240 -8.03 -9.84 4.06
N GLU A 241 -7.27 -8.82 4.46
CA GLU A 241 -6.19 -8.25 3.67
C GLU A 241 -4.87 -9.04 3.75
N SER A 242 -4.75 -10.02 4.65
CA SER A 242 -3.53 -10.83 4.82
C SER A 242 -3.81 -12.33 4.69
N PHE A 243 -2.74 -13.13 4.66
CA PHE A 243 -2.81 -14.58 4.44
C PHE A 243 -3.24 -15.39 5.68
N GLY A 244 -3.83 -14.75 6.69
CA GLY A 244 -4.37 -15.40 7.88
C GLY A 244 -3.55 -15.20 9.16
N GLU A 245 -3.75 -16.09 10.15
CA GLU A 245 -3.22 -15.90 11.52
C GLU A 245 -1.85 -16.52 11.78
N ASP A 246 -1.37 -17.39 10.88
CA ASP A 246 -0.13 -18.12 11.07
C ASP A 246 1.09 -17.39 10.49
N ALA A 247 2.12 -17.18 11.31
CA ALA A 247 3.31 -16.45 10.92
C ALA A 247 4.15 -17.16 9.85
N ILE A 248 4.13 -18.51 9.82
CA ILE A 248 4.89 -19.30 8.83
C ILE A 248 4.18 -19.23 7.48
N VAL A 249 2.85 -19.38 7.45
CA VAL A 249 2.05 -19.23 6.22
C VAL A 249 2.26 -17.84 5.64
N ASN A 250 2.06 -16.77 6.44
CA ASN A 250 2.31 -15.40 5.99
C ASN A 250 3.75 -15.24 5.46
N SER A 251 4.76 -15.76 6.15
CA SER A 251 6.16 -15.67 5.72
C SER A 251 6.41 -16.36 4.37
N LYS A 252 5.79 -17.51 4.12
CA LYS A 252 5.93 -18.22 2.84
C LYS A 252 5.22 -17.50 1.70
N MET A 253 4.00 -17.03 1.96
CA MET A 253 3.19 -16.32 0.96
C MET A 253 3.81 -14.97 0.59
N VAL A 254 4.29 -14.18 1.57
CA VAL A 254 4.92 -12.88 1.30
C VAL A 254 6.19 -13.01 0.45
N VAL A 255 7.02 -14.02 0.71
CA VAL A 255 8.22 -14.27 -0.10
C VAL A 255 7.85 -14.60 -1.55
N ALA A 256 6.84 -15.43 -1.76
CA ALA A 256 6.35 -15.78 -3.09
C ALA A 256 5.77 -14.54 -3.80
N GLU A 257 4.98 -13.74 -3.10
CA GLU A 257 4.35 -12.54 -3.63
C GLU A 257 5.37 -11.47 -4.02
N ILE A 258 6.39 -11.20 -3.18
CA ILE A 258 7.49 -10.27 -3.49
C ILE A 258 8.23 -10.73 -4.76
N LYS A 259 8.54 -12.02 -4.90
CA LYS A 259 9.18 -12.55 -6.11
C LYS A 259 8.29 -12.44 -7.34
N GLY A 260 6.99 -12.60 -7.17
CA GLY A 260 6.03 -12.36 -8.24
C GLY A 260 6.02 -10.91 -8.69
N TYR A 261 5.98 -9.95 -7.76
CA TYR A 261 5.99 -8.52 -8.06
C TYR A 261 7.33 -8.04 -8.63
N GLN A 262 8.46 -8.36 -7.98
CA GLN A 262 9.76 -7.75 -8.27
C GLN A 262 10.65 -8.59 -9.21
N GLY A 263 10.33 -9.89 -9.39
CA GLY A 263 11.22 -10.82 -10.07
C GLY A 263 12.30 -11.39 -9.13
N ASP A 264 13.28 -12.05 -9.70
CA ASP A 264 14.34 -12.75 -8.96
C ASP A 264 15.58 -11.88 -8.69
N ASP A 265 15.77 -10.79 -9.45
CA ASP A 265 16.87 -9.83 -9.22
C ASP A 265 16.33 -8.53 -8.58
N PRO A 266 16.50 -8.36 -7.27
CA PRO A 266 16.01 -7.18 -6.58
C PRO A 266 16.80 -5.89 -6.90
N ASN A 267 17.96 -5.98 -7.54
CA ASN A 267 18.71 -4.82 -8.01
C ASN A 267 18.26 -4.34 -9.39
N HIS A 268 17.54 -5.18 -10.15
CA HIS A 268 17.03 -4.85 -11.46
C HIS A 268 15.60 -5.37 -11.63
N ILE A 269 14.64 -4.54 -11.29
CA ILE A 269 13.22 -4.81 -11.48
C ILE A 269 12.85 -4.41 -12.90
N ASP A 270 12.60 -5.41 -13.74
CA ASP A 270 12.36 -5.19 -15.16
C ASP A 270 11.07 -4.41 -15.45
N ARG A 271 10.86 -4.01 -16.71
CA ARG A 271 9.73 -3.16 -17.12
C ARG A 271 8.35 -3.81 -16.94
N PHE A 272 8.26 -5.11 -16.75
CA PHE A 272 7.01 -5.84 -16.53
C PHE A 272 6.74 -6.13 -15.04
N ARG A 273 7.65 -5.69 -14.17
CA ARG A 273 7.62 -5.90 -12.73
C ARG A 273 7.48 -4.57 -11.98
N VAL A 274 7.02 -4.64 -10.73
CA VAL A 274 6.81 -3.47 -9.86
C VAL A 274 7.60 -3.61 -8.56
N GLY A 275 7.91 -2.49 -7.93
CA GLY A 275 8.40 -2.47 -6.57
C GLY A 275 7.28 -2.75 -5.57
N THR A 276 7.62 -3.40 -4.47
CA THR A 276 6.69 -3.70 -3.37
C THR A 276 6.83 -2.71 -2.23
N SER A 277 5.73 -2.46 -1.52
CA SER A 277 5.71 -1.85 -0.20
C SER A 277 5.01 -2.78 0.77
N THR A 278 5.78 -3.67 1.40
CA THR A 278 5.22 -4.62 2.37
C THR A 278 4.63 -3.89 3.57
N LYS A 279 3.39 -4.21 3.96
CA LYS A 279 2.64 -3.45 4.98
C LYS A 279 1.87 -4.35 5.95
N HIS A 280 1.51 -3.85 7.14
CA HIS A 280 1.96 -2.59 7.76
C HIS A 280 2.97 -2.89 8.86
N TYR A 281 4.19 -2.49 8.66
CA TYR A 281 5.35 -2.84 9.49
C TYR A 281 5.22 -2.31 10.92
N PHE A 282 5.07 -3.15 11.93
CA PHE A 282 4.54 -4.50 12.10
C PHE A 282 3.55 -4.52 13.27
N ALA A 283 2.88 -5.66 13.54
CA ALA A 283 1.89 -5.86 14.63
C ALA A 283 0.60 -5.02 14.52
N TYR A 284 0.28 -4.48 13.35
CA TYR A 284 -0.95 -3.73 13.11
C TYR A 284 -2.20 -4.62 13.24
N GLY A 285 -2.12 -5.88 12.84
CA GLY A 285 -3.18 -6.89 12.99
C GLY A 285 -3.38 -7.43 14.41
N ALA A 286 -2.84 -6.76 15.44
CA ALA A 286 -3.00 -7.11 16.86
C ALA A 286 -3.67 -6.00 17.69
N PRO A 287 -4.74 -5.35 17.23
CA PRO A 287 -5.37 -4.27 17.97
C PRO A 287 -6.00 -4.81 19.25
N TRP A 288 -5.61 -4.27 20.41
CA TRP A 288 -6.10 -4.71 21.72
C TRP A 288 -7.63 -4.73 21.84
N THR A 289 -8.27 -3.75 21.23
CA THR A 289 -9.74 -3.61 21.26
C THR A 289 -10.46 -4.33 20.13
N GLY A 290 -9.75 -4.87 19.16
CA GLY A 290 -10.29 -5.35 17.89
C GLY A 290 -10.64 -4.25 16.89
N LYS A 291 -10.54 -2.97 17.27
CA LYS A 291 -10.80 -1.83 16.38
C LYS A 291 -9.53 -1.42 15.66
N ASP A 292 -9.67 -1.06 14.40
CA ASP A 292 -8.58 -0.57 13.58
C ASP A 292 -7.86 0.64 14.21
N ARG A 293 -6.55 0.76 14.00
CA ARG A 293 -5.69 1.85 14.49
C ARG A 293 -5.67 2.00 16.02
N THR A 294 -5.91 0.93 16.76
CA THR A 294 -5.77 0.90 18.23
C THR A 294 -4.52 0.15 18.67
N PRO A 295 -3.96 0.47 19.85
CA PRO A 295 -2.68 -0.07 20.31
C PRO A 295 -2.64 -1.59 20.38
N ALA A 296 -1.47 -2.17 20.10
CA ALA A 296 -1.13 -3.56 20.38
C ALA A 296 -0.38 -3.67 21.70
N TYR A 297 -0.74 -4.66 22.55
CA TYR A 297 -0.03 -5.01 23.78
C TYR A 297 0.45 -6.45 23.70
N LEU A 298 1.75 -6.63 23.49
CA LEU A 298 2.37 -7.92 23.17
C LEU A 298 3.62 -8.15 23.99
N SER A 299 3.87 -9.42 24.38
CA SER A 299 5.15 -9.77 24.98
C SER A 299 6.30 -9.62 23.97
N PRO A 300 7.54 -9.34 24.43
CA PRO A 300 8.70 -9.27 23.55
C PRO A 300 8.90 -10.52 22.70
N GLN A 301 8.59 -11.71 23.26
CA GLN A 301 8.68 -12.97 22.54
C GLN A 301 7.66 -13.03 21.39
N MET A 302 6.38 -12.70 21.65
CA MET A 302 5.36 -12.67 20.60
C MET A 302 5.71 -11.68 19.48
N ILE A 303 6.23 -10.51 19.85
CA ILE A 303 6.69 -9.51 18.90
C ILE A 303 7.73 -10.11 17.94
N ARG A 304 8.78 -10.74 18.48
CA ARG A 304 9.88 -11.30 17.69
C ARG A 304 9.48 -12.52 16.87
N GLU A 305 8.79 -13.48 17.50
CA GLU A 305 8.54 -14.80 16.89
C GLU A 305 7.34 -14.78 15.94
N LYS A 306 6.36 -13.91 16.16
CA LYS A 306 5.12 -13.93 15.39
C LYS A 306 4.98 -12.72 14.48
N TYR A 307 4.96 -11.50 15.04
CA TYR A 307 4.58 -10.32 14.29
C TYR A 307 5.71 -9.70 13.47
N PHE A 308 6.96 -9.81 13.94
CA PHE A 308 8.12 -9.32 13.19
C PHE A 308 8.62 -10.32 12.14
N GLU A 309 8.47 -11.63 12.36
CA GLU A 309 9.03 -12.67 11.49
C GLU A 309 8.57 -12.57 10.01
N PRO A 310 7.29 -12.35 9.67
CA PRO A 310 6.90 -12.18 8.26
C PRO A 310 7.58 -10.98 7.58
N PHE A 311 7.74 -9.87 8.30
CA PHE A 311 8.43 -8.68 7.79
C PHE A 311 9.94 -8.88 7.64
N LYS A 312 10.54 -9.65 8.55
CA LYS A 312 11.93 -10.09 8.42
C LYS A 312 12.12 -10.95 7.17
N GLN A 313 11.22 -11.89 6.90
CA GLN A 313 11.25 -12.69 5.68
C GLN A 313 11.03 -11.82 4.42
N ALA A 314 10.15 -10.82 4.48
CA ALA A 314 9.99 -9.84 3.40
C ALA A 314 11.27 -9.04 3.14
N ALA A 315 11.96 -8.58 4.19
CA ALA A 315 13.24 -7.89 4.07
C ALA A 315 14.30 -8.79 3.42
N LEU A 316 14.39 -10.05 3.88
CA LEU A 316 15.32 -11.06 3.33
C LEU A 316 14.97 -11.48 1.89
N ALA A 317 13.70 -11.39 1.49
CA ALA A 317 13.26 -11.59 0.11
C ALA A 317 13.54 -10.38 -0.80
N GLY A 318 14.00 -9.27 -0.24
CA GLY A 318 14.39 -8.08 -0.98
C GLY A 318 13.22 -7.13 -1.30
N THR A 319 12.17 -7.07 -0.45
CA THR A 319 11.12 -6.07 -0.63
C THR A 319 11.71 -4.67 -0.78
N LEU A 320 11.24 -3.93 -1.78
CA LEU A 320 11.84 -2.63 -2.14
C LEU A 320 11.60 -1.57 -1.07
N THR A 321 10.41 -1.58 -0.48
CA THR A 321 9.97 -0.63 0.55
C THR A 321 9.08 -1.31 1.59
N MET A 322 8.86 -0.64 2.73
CA MET A 322 7.86 -1.05 3.71
C MET A 322 7.04 0.16 4.16
N MET A 323 5.72 -0.03 4.28
CA MET A 323 4.81 0.95 4.89
C MET A 323 4.66 0.65 6.37
N VAL A 324 4.78 1.69 7.19
CA VAL A 324 4.81 1.54 8.65
C VAL A 324 3.40 1.43 9.22
N ASN A 325 3.25 0.65 10.28
CA ASN A 325 2.02 0.44 11.06
C ASN A 325 1.43 1.76 11.60
N SER A 326 0.15 1.98 11.32
CA SER A 326 -0.60 3.17 11.74
C SER A 326 -1.09 3.10 13.21
N SER A 327 -0.30 2.54 14.13
CA SER A 327 -0.66 2.35 15.55
C SER A 327 0.59 2.31 16.44
N SER A 328 0.39 1.97 17.71
CA SER A 328 1.45 1.82 18.71
C SER A 328 1.59 0.38 19.21
N ILE A 329 2.79 0.01 19.64
CA ILE A 329 3.10 -1.26 20.27
C ILE A 329 3.57 -0.96 21.69
N ASN A 330 2.89 -1.53 22.70
CA ASN A 330 3.21 -1.34 24.13
C ASN A 330 3.37 0.14 24.52
N GLY A 331 2.50 1.00 23.96
CA GLY A 331 2.47 2.43 24.26
C GLY A 331 3.44 3.30 23.44
N VAL A 332 4.25 2.71 22.53
CA VAL A 332 5.16 3.45 21.66
C VAL A 332 4.61 3.43 20.23
N PRO A 333 4.26 4.57 19.62
CA PRO A 333 3.91 4.62 18.20
C PRO A 333 5.06 4.09 17.34
N VAL A 334 4.77 3.21 16.37
CA VAL A 334 5.82 2.60 15.56
C VAL A 334 6.61 3.66 14.80
N HIS A 335 5.95 4.71 14.32
CA HIS A 335 6.59 5.86 13.66
C HIS A 335 7.57 6.66 14.56
N ALA A 336 7.55 6.46 15.87
CA ALA A 336 8.46 7.08 16.82
C ALA A 336 9.55 6.13 17.36
N SER A 337 9.57 4.87 16.91
CA SER A 337 10.46 3.85 17.45
C SER A 337 11.74 3.69 16.63
N TYR A 338 12.84 4.30 17.08
CA TYR A 338 14.17 4.06 16.50
C TYR A 338 14.54 2.58 16.54
N GLU A 339 14.19 1.87 17.64
CA GLU A 339 14.48 0.45 17.78
C GLU A 339 13.88 -0.37 16.65
N TYR A 340 12.59 -0.16 16.32
CA TYR A 340 11.92 -0.95 15.29
C TYR A 340 12.31 -0.52 13.88
N LEU A 341 12.34 0.80 13.62
CA LEU A 341 12.53 1.32 12.27
C LEU A 341 14.00 1.29 11.83
N THR A 342 14.91 1.63 12.72
CA THR A 342 16.34 1.73 12.39
C THR A 342 17.09 0.52 12.86
N LYS A 343 17.07 0.23 14.19
CA LYS A 343 17.93 -0.83 14.74
C LYS A 343 17.59 -2.19 14.18
N TRP A 344 16.34 -2.66 14.30
CA TRP A 344 15.98 -4.01 13.85
C TRP A 344 16.02 -4.18 12.33
N LEU A 345 15.53 -3.17 11.58
CA LEU A 345 15.33 -3.30 10.16
C LEU A 345 16.56 -2.86 9.35
N LYS A 346 17.06 -1.63 9.59
CA LYS A 346 18.14 -1.06 8.80
C LYS A 346 19.54 -1.51 9.25
N GLU A 347 19.74 -1.67 10.58
CA GLU A 347 21.04 -2.06 11.13
C GLU A 347 21.17 -3.58 11.26
N ASP A 348 20.29 -4.25 12.04
CA ASP A 348 20.41 -5.68 12.33
C ASP A 348 20.18 -6.54 11.06
N LEU A 349 19.16 -6.23 10.24
CA LEU A 349 18.89 -6.94 8.97
C LEU A 349 19.68 -6.39 7.78
N GLN A 350 20.33 -5.23 7.91
CA GLN A 350 21.00 -4.52 6.82
C GLN A 350 20.10 -4.33 5.58
N TRP A 351 18.80 -4.11 5.83
CA TRP A 351 17.86 -3.84 4.77
C TRP A 351 18.05 -2.42 4.24
N ASP A 352 18.18 -2.29 2.92
CA ASP A 352 18.55 -1.05 2.25
C ASP A 352 17.41 -0.36 1.48
N GLY A 353 16.17 -0.89 1.59
CA GLY A 353 14.96 -0.22 1.10
C GLY A 353 14.59 1.02 1.93
N PHE A 354 13.50 1.69 1.58
CA PHE A 354 13.02 2.85 2.33
C PHE A 354 11.69 2.59 3.06
N LEU A 355 11.48 3.33 4.15
CA LEU A 355 10.25 3.32 4.95
C LEU A 355 9.36 4.48 4.54
N VAL A 356 8.13 4.17 4.14
CA VAL A 356 7.05 5.15 3.93
C VAL A 356 6.06 5.05 5.09
N THR A 357 5.44 6.17 5.48
CA THR A 357 4.37 6.14 6.48
C THR A 357 3.06 5.63 5.89
N ASP A 358 2.10 5.24 6.72
CA ASP A 358 0.70 5.19 6.34
C ASP A 358 0.11 6.62 6.33
N TRP A 359 -1.16 6.76 6.00
CA TRP A 359 -1.89 8.00 5.71
C TRP A 359 -1.81 9.03 6.84
N ALA A 360 -1.06 10.11 6.61
CA ALA A 360 -0.86 11.23 7.51
C ALA A 360 -0.28 10.86 8.91
N ASP A 361 0.43 9.75 9.03
CA ASP A 361 0.79 9.20 10.34
C ASP A 361 1.90 9.96 11.07
N ILE A 362 2.72 10.75 10.39
CA ILE A 362 3.59 11.70 11.11
C ILE A 362 2.73 12.72 11.85
N ASN A 363 1.70 13.29 11.21
CA ASN A 363 0.78 14.22 11.85
C ASN A 363 0.02 13.56 13.01
N ASN A 364 -0.25 12.26 12.92
CA ASN A 364 -0.92 11.49 13.95
C ASN A 364 -0.09 11.34 15.24
N LEU A 365 1.22 11.45 15.22
CA LEU A 365 2.04 11.52 16.44
C LEU A 365 1.63 12.70 17.34
N PHE A 366 1.19 13.80 16.74
CA PHE A 366 0.64 14.96 17.45
C PHE A 366 -0.87 14.81 17.68
N SER A 367 -1.67 14.52 16.62
CA SER A 367 -3.12 14.62 16.68
C SER A 367 -3.81 13.46 17.39
N ARG A 368 -3.32 12.21 17.20
CA ARG A 368 -3.89 10.98 17.74
C ARG A 368 -3.07 10.41 18.89
N GLU A 369 -1.78 10.17 18.67
CA GLU A 369 -0.90 9.47 19.62
C GLU A 369 -0.45 10.36 20.79
N LYS A 370 -0.50 11.70 20.64
CA LYS A 370 -0.16 12.71 21.67
C LYS A 370 1.27 12.61 22.21
N VAL A 371 2.21 12.08 21.44
CA VAL A 371 3.63 11.96 21.81
C VAL A 371 4.48 13.12 21.31
N ALA A 372 3.96 13.95 20.41
CA ALA A 372 4.57 15.18 19.92
C ALA A 372 3.78 16.39 20.40
N LYS A 373 4.45 17.51 20.67
CA LYS A 373 3.82 18.75 21.12
C LYS A 373 3.14 19.54 19.99
N ASP A 374 3.63 19.39 18.77
CA ASP A 374 3.15 20.03 17.56
C ASP A 374 3.57 19.22 16.32
N LYS A 375 3.13 19.62 15.12
CA LYS A 375 3.48 18.94 13.87
C LYS A 375 4.99 18.93 13.57
N LYS A 376 5.69 20.04 13.90
CA LYS A 376 7.14 20.13 13.70
C LYS A 376 7.88 19.13 14.56
N ASP A 377 7.47 18.98 15.82
CA ASP A 377 8.02 17.99 16.72
C ASP A 377 7.69 16.55 16.28
N ALA A 378 6.50 16.32 15.74
CA ALA A 378 6.12 15.04 15.15
C ALA A 378 7.05 14.63 14.00
N ILE A 379 7.36 15.57 13.09
CA ILE A 379 8.32 15.35 11.99
C ILE A 379 9.71 15.04 12.55
N ARG A 380 10.17 15.82 13.54
CA ARG A 380 11.47 15.58 14.19
C ARG A 380 11.59 14.19 14.76
N ILE A 381 10.55 13.73 15.48
CA ILE A 381 10.51 12.40 16.10
C ILE A 381 10.56 11.32 15.01
N ALA A 382 9.68 11.37 14.03
CA ALA A 382 9.55 10.34 13.00
C ALA A 382 10.81 10.21 12.12
N ILE A 383 11.34 11.35 11.64
CA ILE A 383 12.52 11.34 10.76
C ILE A 383 13.75 10.82 11.50
N ASN A 384 13.98 11.25 12.75
CA ASN A 384 15.09 10.75 13.56
C ASN A 384 14.90 9.28 13.99
N ALA A 385 13.66 8.78 14.08
CA ALA A 385 13.38 7.37 14.32
C ALA A 385 13.69 6.48 13.11
N GLY A 386 13.70 7.03 11.89
CA GLY A 386 14.07 6.27 10.69
C GLY A 386 13.08 6.31 9.54
N ILE A 387 12.02 7.11 9.59
CA ILE A 387 11.11 7.32 8.44
C ILE A 387 11.88 8.00 7.30
N ASP A 388 11.70 7.50 6.09
CA ASP A 388 12.37 8.00 4.90
C ASP A 388 11.44 8.84 3.99
N MET A 389 10.15 8.48 3.93
CA MET A 389 9.14 9.17 3.13
C MET A 389 7.87 9.38 3.94
N SER A 390 7.34 10.60 3.94
CA SER A 390 6.07 10.94 4.56
C SER A 390 4.95 10.89 3.54
N MET A 391 3.95 10.04 3.77
CA MET A 391 2.66 10.12 3.10
C MET A 391 1.84 11.21 3.80
N ASP A 392 2.06 12.47 3.38
CA ASP A 392 1.25 13.62 3.81
C ASP A 392 0.34 14.02 2.64
N PRO A 393 -0.86 13.42 2.55
CA PRO A 393 -1.59 13.34 1.29
C PRO A 393 -2.05 14.69 0.72
N TYR A 394 -2.18 15.72 1.57
CA TYR A 394 -2.83 16.97 1.17
C TYR A 394 -2.02 18.24 1.46
N SER A 395 -0.79 18.12 1.97
CA SER A 395 -0.04 19.28 2.43
C SER A 395 1.44 19.19 2.08
N VAL A 396 2.01 20.33 1.72
CA VAL A 396 3.46 20.53 1.58
C VAL A 396 4.11 21.07 2.85
N GLU A 397 3.35 21.20 3.94
CA GLU A 397 3.82 21.73 5.24
C GLU A 397 4.99 20.91 5.78
N PHE A 398 5.00 19.61 5.51
CA PHE A 398 6.12 18.71 5.82
C PHE A 398 7.46 19.26 5.28
N CYS A 399 7.50 19.74 4.03
CA CYS A 399 8.73 20.26 3.43
C CYS A 399 9.23 21.52 4.16
N ILE A 400 8.32 22.40 4.55
CA ILE A 400 8.65 23.65 5.26
C ILE A 400 9.24 23.31 6.63
N LEU A 401 8.51 22.52 7.41
CA LEU A 401 8.88 22.20 8.79
C LEU A 401 10.14 21.32 8.87
N LEU A 402 10.33 20.40 7.92
CA LEU A 402 11.54 19.57 7.88
C LEU A 402 12.77 20.41 7.52
N LYS A 403 12.64 21.35 6.58
CA LYS A 403 13.73 22.29 6.25
C LYS A 403 14.17 23.09 7.47
N GLU A 404 13.22 23.68 8.20
CA GLU A 404 13.51 24.39 9.45
C GLU A 404 14.22 23.51 10.47
N LEU A 405 13.79 22.24 10.64
CA LEU A 405 14.43 21.30 11.56
C LEU A 405 15.88 20.98 11.19
N VAL A 406 16.19 20.91 9.89
CA VAL A 406 17.56 20.71 9.41
C VAL A 406 18.40 21.96 9.65
N GLU A 407 17.88 23.16 9.34
CA GLU A 407 18.55 24.44 9.56
C GLU A 407 18.79 24.71 11.07
N GLU A 408 17.89 24.28 11.94
CA GLU A 408 18.04 24.32 13.40
C GLU A 408 18.96 23.23 13.97
N GLY A 409 19.49 22.31 13.14
CA GLY A 409 20.32 21.19 13.57
C GLY A 409 19.59 20.10 14.37
N LYS A 410 18.26 20.09 14.38
CA LYS A 410 17.42 19.11 15.10
C LYS A 410 17.21 17.82 14.31
N VAL A 411 17.39 17.88 13.00
CA VAL A 411 17.49 16.72 12.09
C VAL A 411 18.83 16.85 11.36
N PRO A 412 19.75 15.89 11.52
CA PRO A 412 21.06 15.99 10.88
C PRO A 412 20.95 15.74 9.37
N MET A 413 21.77 16.44 8.59
CA MET A 413 21.84 16.28 7.13
C MET A 413 22.11 14.82 6.73
N SER A 414 22.90 14.09 7.50
CA SER A 414 23.20 12.67 7.25
C SER A 414 21.95 11.79 7.27
N ARG A 415 20.93 12.16 8.09
CA ARG A 415 19.65 11.45 8.12
C ARG A 415 18.83 11.72 6.83
N ILE A 416 18.85 12.98 6.37
CA ILE A 416 18.23 13.37 5.09
C ILE A 416 18.91 12.62 3.93
N ASP A 417 20.24 12.62 3.92
CA ASP A 417 21.01 11.94 2.88
C ASP A 417 20.76 10.43 2.87
N ASP A 418 20.62 9.79 4.03
CA ASP A 418 20.27 8.35 4.10
C ASP A 418 18.87 8.08 3.55
N ALA A 419 17.85 8.91 3.89
CA ALA A 419 16.50 8.75 3.35
C ALA A 419 16.48 8.88 1.82
N VAL A 420 17.07 9.94 1.31
CA VAL A 420 17.07 10.22 -0.13
C VAL A 420 17.90 9.18 -0.90
N ARG A 421 19.01 8.71 -0.35
CA ARG A 421 19.81 7.61 -0.92
C ARG A 421 18.97 6.35 -1.12
N ARG A 422 18.14 5.98 -0.14
CA ARG A 422 17.24 4.83 -0.21
C ARG A 422 16.15 5.02 -1.25
N ILE A 423 15.56 6.21 -1.32
CA ILE A 423 14.53 6.56 -2.32
C ILE A 423 15.11 6.54 -3.73
N LEU A 424 16.28 7.15 -3.94
CA LEU A 424 16.95 7.15 -5.25
C LEU A 424 17.31 5.72 -5.68
N ARG A 425 17.83 4.90 -4.76
CA ARG A 425 18.14 3.48 -5.03
C ARG A 425 16.91 2.73 -5.51
N ALA A 426 15.76 2.91 -4.88
CA ALA A 426 14.52 2.29 -5.30
C ALA A 426 14.12 2.73 -6.71
N LYS A 427 14.21 4.00 -7.04
CA LYS A 427 13.94 4.54 -8.39
C LYS A 427 14.88 3.99 -9.45
N TYR A 428 16.17 3.81 -9.12
CA TYR A 428 17.13 3.16 -10.04
C TYR A 428 16.84 1.67 -10.22
N ARG A 429 16.52 0.93 -9.14
CA ARG A 429 16.16 -0.49 -9.21
C ARG A 429 14.92 -0.74 -10.07
N LEU A 430 13.97 0.19 -10.08
CA LEU A 430 12.77 0.17 -10.91
C LEU A 430 13.01 0.59 -12.37
N GLY A 431 14.23 0.99 -12.73
CA GLY A 431 14.57 1.48 -14.07
C GLY A 431 13.94 2.83 -14.43
N LEU A 432 13.37 3.58 -13.47
CA LEU A 432 12.63 4.81 -13.75
C LEU A 432 13.50 5.93 -14.32
N PHE A 433 14.80 5.96 -14.03
CA PHE A 433 15.72 6.94 -14.62
C PHE A 433 15.98 6.69 -16.11
N ASP A 434 15.90 5.43 -16.55
CA ASP A 434 16.14 5.04 -17.94
C ASP A 434 14.83 5.05 -18.74
N GLU A 435 13.72 4.61 -18.14
CA GLU A 435 12.38 4.55 -18.75
C GLU A 435 11.32 4.99 -17.74
N PRO A 436 11.08 6.32 -17.55
CA PRO A 436 10.09 6.83 -16.60
C PRO A 436 8.66 6.41 -16.93
N ASN A 437 8.34 6.24 -18.22
CA ASN A 437 7.03 5.84 -18.74
C ASN A 437 7.14 4.48 -19.42
N THR A 438 6.79 3.40 -18.71
CA THR A 438 6.92 2.03 -19.20
C THR A 438 5.63 1.47 -19.80
N GLY A 439 4.47 2.06 -19.50
CA GLY A 439 3.15 1.54 -19.85
C GLY A 439 2.80 1.64 -21.34
N GLY A 440 1.66 1.08 -21.68
CA GLY A 440 1.12 1.10 -23.05
C GLY A 440 1.70 0.01 -23.94
N LYS A 441 2.68 0.32 -24.77
CA LYS A 441 3.24 -0.63 -25.74
C LYS A 441 3.95 -1.81 -25.05
N GLY A 442 3.65 -3.04 -25.50
CA GLY A 442 4.23 -4.28 -24.96
C GLY A 442 3.39 -4.92 -23.85
N PHE A 443 2.19 -4.38 -23.61
CA PHE A 443 1.27 -4.88 -22.57
C PHE A 443 -0.06 -5.40 -23.17
N GLU A 444 0.03 -6.07 -24.31
CA GLU A 444 -1.13 -6.57 -25.06
C GLU A 444 -1.93 -7.66 -24.32
N LYS A 445 -1.35 -8.23 -23.25
CA LYS A 445 -2.02 -9.20 -22.38
C LYS A 445 -2.87 -8.59 -21.26
N PHE A 446 -2.95 -7.26 -21.16
CA PHE A 446 -3.76 -6.63 -20.12
C PHE A 446 -5.22 -7.11 -20.19
N GLY A 447 -5.75 -7.66 -19.10
CA GLY A 447 -7.13 -8.17 -19.01
C GLY A 447 -7.44 -9.38 -19.88
N CYS A 448 -6.44 -10.16 -20.32
CA CYS A 448 -6.65 -11.29 -21.23
C CYS A 448 -7.25 -12.52 -20.53
N ASP A 449 -7.77 -13.44 -21.34
CA ASP A 449 -8.40 -14.68 -20.87
C ASP A 449 -7.43 -15.58 -20.09
N GLU A 450 -6.13 -15.59 -20.42
CA GLU A 450 -5.12 -16.32 -19.64
C GLU A 450 -5.06 -15.83 -18.20
N PHE A 451 -5.14 -14.51 -17.99
CA PHE A 451 -5.11 -13.89 -16.66
C PHE A 451 -6.41 -14.15 -15.89
N ALA A 452 -7.54 -14.06 -16.58
CA ALA A 452 -8.84 -14.41 -16.00
C ALA A 452 -8.89 -15.88 -15.57
N ALA A 453 -8.31 -16.81 -16.36
CA ALA A 453 -8.22 -18.23 -16.01
C ALA A 453 -7.32 -18.47 -14.78
N ALA A 454 -6.23 -17.71 -14.63
CA ALA A 454 -5.38 -17.79 -13.45
C ALA A 454 -6.12 -17.32 -12.18
N SER A 455 -6.93 -16.25 -12.29
CA SER A 455 -7.78 -15.78 -11.20
C SER A 455 -8.85 -16.82 -10.82
N LEU A 456 -9.53 -17.40 -11.81
CA LEU A 456 -10.52 -18.47 -11.57
C LEU A 456 -9.89 -19.67 -10.84
N LYS A 457 -8.72 -20.11 -11.30
CA LYS A 457 -8.00 -21.21 -10.63
C LYS A 457 -7.67 -20.88 -9.18
N ALA A 458 -7.23 -19.66 -8.89
CA ALA A 458 -6.95 -19.21 -7.53
C ALA A 458 -8.22 -19.22 -6.67
N ALA A 459 -9.36 -18.77 -7.21
CA ALA A 459 -10.64 -18.81 -6.53
C ALA A 459 -11.08 -20.24 -6.22
N GLU A 460 -11.02 -21.15 -7.20
CA GLU A 460 -11.38 -22.57 -7.02
C GLU A 460 -10.52 -23.25 -5.95
N GLU A 461 -9.20 -23.02 -5.93
CA GLU A 461 -8.31 -23.62 -4.92
C GLU A 461 -8.47 -22.99 -3.53
N SER A 462 -9.06 -21.80 -3.42
CA SER A 462 -9.30 -21.11 -2.15
C SER A 462 -10.54 -21.61 -1.40
N GLU A 463 -11.40 -22.38 -2.06
CA GLU A 463 -12.61 -22.93 -1.46
C GLU A 463 -12.29 -24.12 -0.54
N VAL A 464 -12.71 -24.03 0.73
CA VAL A 464 -12.45 -25.07 1.74
C VAL A 464 -13.72 -25.82 2.08
N LEU A 465 -13.78 -27.09 1.71
CA LEU A 465 -14.90 -27.96 2.08
C LEU A 465 -14.79 -28.40 3.55
N LEU A 466 -15.51 -27.74 4.43
CA LEU A 466 -15.49 -28.02 5.88
C LEU A 466 -16.31 -29.27 6.25
N LYS A 467 -17.41 -29.52 5.51
CA LYS A 467 -18.33 -30.61 5.83
C LYS A 467 -19.15 -31.01 4.59
N ASN A 468 -19.30 -32.32 4.33
CA ASN A 468 -20.15 -32.85 3.27
C ASN A 468 -20.80 -34.19 3.71
N GLU A 469 -21.58 -34.16 4.79
CA GLU A 469 -22.32 -35.34 5.28
C GLU A 469 -23.41 -35.71 4.30
N GLY A 470 -23.53 -36.99 4.04
CA GLY A 470 -24.53 -37.54 3.10
C GLY A 470 -24.23 -37.22 1.63
N ASN A 471 -23.04 -36.77 1.29
CA ASN A 471 -22.63 -36.44 -0.09
C ASN A 471 -23.61 -35.48 -0.79
N ILE A 472 -24.05 -34.43 -0.09
CA ILE A 472 -24.96 -33.41 -0.64
C ILE A 472 -24.29 -32.62 -1.77
N LEU A 473 -22.99 -32.37 -1.65
CA LEU A 473 -22.19 -31.77 -2.71
C LEU A 473 -21.46 -32.82 -3.54
N PRO A 474 -21.42 -32.65 -4.88
CA PRO A 474 -22.03 -31.57 -5.67
C PRO A 474 -23.55 -31.68 -5.69
N LEU A 475 -24.23 -30.50 -5.72
CA LEU A 475 -25.68 -30.43 -5.75
C LEU A 475 -26.23 -31.14 -7.01
N ALA A 476 -27.23 -32.02 -6.82
CA ALA A 476 -27.87 -32.73 -7.92
C ALA A 476 -28.71 -31.76 -8.78
N LYS A 477 -28.72 -31.97 -10.11
CA LYS A 477 -29.60 -31.22 -11.03
C LYS A 477 -31.07 -31.46 -10.68
N GLY A 478 -31.91 -30.45 -10.92
CA GLY A 478 -33.35 -30.49 -10.69
C GLY A 478 -33.80 -30.37 -9.22
N LYS A 479 -32.87 -30.18 -8.29
CA LYS A 479 -33.19 -29.84 -6.89
C LYS A 479 -33.53 -28.37 -6.73
N LYS A 480 -34.50 -28.09 -5.84
CA LYS A 480 -34.76 -26.73 -5.39
C LYS A 480 -33.65 -26.26 -4.42
N ILE A 481 -33.14 -25.08 -4.63
CA ILE A 481 -32.08 -24.49 -3.82
C ILE A 481 -32.62 -23.19 -3.22
N LEU A 482 -32.64 -23.10 -1.89
CA LEU A 482 -32.90 -21.86 -1.18
C LEU A 482 -31.56 -21.15 -1.00
N LEU A 483 -31.46 -19.95 -1.58
CA LEU A 483 -30.31 -19.05 -1.45
C LEU A 483 -30.72 -17.84 -0.62
N THR A 484 -30.02 -17.59 0.47
CA THR A 484 -30.34 -16.50 1.40
C THR A 484 -29.07 -15.81 1.89
N GLY A 485 -29.23 -14.63 2.43
CA GLY A 485 -28.15 -13.83 3.02
C GLY A 485 -27.75 -12.63 2.17
N PRO A 486 -27.07 -11.65 2.78
CA PRO A 486 -26.79 -10.35 2.14
C PRO A 486 -25.84 -10.44 0.93
N ASN A 487 -25.01 -11.47 0.86
CA ASN A 487 -24.05 -11.66 -0.23
C ASN A 487 -24.63 -12.46 -1.42
N ALA A 488 -25.82 -12.99 -1.28
CA ALA A 488 -26.42 -13.91 -2.26
C ALA A 488 -26.54 -13.29 -3.66
N ASN A 489 -26.91 -12.00 -3.73
CA ASN A 489 -27.14 -11.28 -4.98
C ASN A 489 -26.60 -9.84 -4.94
N GLN A 490 -25.38 -9.68 -4.41
CA GLN A 490 -24.73 -8.36 -4.30
C GLN A 490 -23.26 -8.41 -4.72
N MET A 491 -22.94 -7.86 -5.86
CA MET A 491 -21.58 -7.84 -6.42
C MET A 491 -20.59 -7.11 -5.52
N ARG A 492 -20.99 -5.99 -4.91
CA ARG A 492 -20.13 -5.25 -3.96
C ARG A 492 -19.61 -6.14 -2.83
N CYS A 493 -20.48 -6.97 -2.24
CA CYS A 493 -20.08 -7.86 -1.15
C CYS A 493 -19.12 -8.96 -1.61
N LEU A 494 -19.25 -9.42 -2.84
CA LEU A 494 -18.38 -10.45 -3.44
C LEU A 494 -16.98 -9.91 -3.73
N HIS A 495 -16.87 -8.64 -4.17
CA HIS A 495 -15.57 -8.02 -4.40
C HIS A 495 -14.87 -7.61 -3.10
N GLY A 496 -15.62 -7.07 -2.13
CA GLY A 496 -15.07 -6.57 -0.88
C GLY A 496 -14.33 -5.22 -1.02
N GLY A 497 -13.57 -4.86 0.00
CA GLY A 497 -12.74 -3.66 0.00
C GLY A 497 -11.58 -3.72 -1.00
N TRP A 498 -11.00 -2.57 -1.31
CA TRP A 498 -9.92 -2.40 -2.29
C TRP A 498 -10.27 -2.86 -3.72
N SER A 499 -11.56 -2.90 -4.07
CA SER A 499 -12.02 -3.27 -5.41
C SER A 499 -12.56 -2.04 -6.13
N TYR A 500 -11.83 -1.54 -7.11
CA TYR A 500 -12.10 -0.34 -7.92
C TYR A 500 -12.16 0.98 -7.13
N THR A 501 -12.37 0.91 -5.83
CA THR A 501 -12.29 2.02 -4.86
C THR A 501 -11.82 1.48 -3.53
N TRP A 502 -11.39 2.35 -2.61
CA TRP A 502 -10.94 1.96 -1.26
C TRP A 502 -11.93 1.03 -0.53
N GLN A 503 -13.22 1.34 -0.53
CA GLN A 503 -14.25 0.55 0.16
C GLN A 503 -15.04 -0.38 -0.77
N GLY A 504 -14.67 -0.51 -2.03
CA GLY A 504 -15.42 -1.31 -3.00
C GLY A 504 -16.85 -0.82 -3.28
N SER A 505 -17.14 0.45 -2.95
CA SER A 505 -18.51 1.00 -2.95
C SER A 505 -19.14 1.17 -4.33
N LYS A 506 -18.36 1.01 -5.40
CA LYS A 506 -18.79 1.14 -6.80
C LYS A 506 -18.37 -0.07 -7.66
N ALA A 507 -18.21 -1.22 -7.02
CA ALA A 507 -17.80 -2.43 -7.72
C ALA A 507 -18.82 -2.88 -8.77
N GLU A 508 -20.11 -2.65 -8.52
CA GLU A 508 -21.19 -2.97 -9.47
C GLU A 508 -21.02 -2.27 -10.81
N ASP A 509 -20.57 -1.00 -10.81
CA ASP A 509 -20.41 -0.18 -12.01
C ASP A 509 -19.36 -0.72 -12.99
N LEU A 510 -18.49 -1.62 -12.55
CA LEU A 510 -17.36 -2.18 -13.31
C LEU A 510 -17.39 -3.71 -13.40
N SER A 511 -18.47 -4.34 -12.95
CA SER A 511 -18.59 -5.78 -12.77
C SER A 511 -19.65 -6.44 -13.66
N GLU A 512 -20.18 -5.73 -14.66
CA GLU A 512 -21.27 -6.19 -15.54
C GLU A 512 -21.03 -7.56 -16.20
N LYS A 513 -19.76 -7.91 -16.43
CA LYS A 513 -19.40 -9.21 -17.03
C LYS A 513 -19.32 -10.37 -16.04
N TYR A 514 -19.50 -10.12 -14.75
CA TYR A 514 -19.41 -11.14 -13.70
C TYR A 514 -20.79 -11.46 -13.13
N ASN A 515 -20.96 -12.70 -12.66
CA ASN A 515 -22.21 -13.15 -12.06
C ASN A 515 -22.16 -13.01 -10.53
N THR A 516 -23.28 -12.63 -9.93
CA THR A 516 -23.53 -12.84 -8.51
C THR A 516 -23.67 -14.35 -8.23
N ILE A 517 -23.66 -14.76 -6.95
CA ILE A 517 -23.91 -16.17 -6.57
C ILE A 517 -25.27 -16.61 -7.09
N TYR A 518 -26.30 -15.76 -6.96
CA TYR A 518 -27.64 -16.02 -7.47
C TYR A 518 -27.65 -16.27 -8.99
N GLU A 519 -27.04 -15.39 -9.75
CA GLU A 519 -26.96 -15.51 -11.20
C GLU A 519 -26.17 -16.75 -11.64
N ALA A 520 -25.05 -17.04 -10.98
CA ALA A 520 -24.23 -18.22 -11.24
C ALA A 520 -25.01 -19.51 -10.97
N LEU A 521 -25.80 -19.57 -9.89
CA LEU A 521 -26.65 -20.71 -9.59
C LEU A 521 -27.81 -20.84 -10.59
N CYS A 522 -28.44 -19.73 -10.97
CA CYS A 522 -29.48 -19.73 -12.01
C CYS A 522 -28.94 -20.26 -13.35
N ASN A 523 -27.75 -19.83 -13.75
CA ASN A 523 -27.10 -20.29 -14.98
C ASN A 523 -26.78 -21.80 -14.95
N LYS A 524 -26.40 -22.33 -13.78
CA LYS A 524 -25.99 -23.73 -13.62
C LYS A 524 -27.15 -24.69 -13.42
N TYR A 525 -28.19 -24.31 -12.68
CA TYR A 525 -29.25 -25.19 -12.19
C TYR A 525 -30.65 -24.85 -12.75
N GLY A 526 -30.80 -23.72 -13.47
CA GLY A 526 -32.08 -23.20 -13.92
C GLY A 526 -32.72 -22.25 -12.90
N ARG A 527 -33.19 -21.08 -13.37
CA ARG A 527 -33.78 -20.03 -12.52
C ARG A 527 -34.98 -20.54 -11.70
N GLU A 528 -35.78 -21.43 -12.30
CA GLU A 528 -36.94 -22.04 -11.67
C GLU A 528 -36.59 -22.91 -10.44
N ASN A 529 -35.34 -23.30 -10.31
CA ASN A 529 -34.85 -24.12 -9.19
C ASN A 529 -34.21 -23.30 -8.07
N ILE A 530 -34.02 -21.99 -8.25
CA ILE A 530 -33.38 -21.11 -7.26
C ILE A 530 -34.44 -20.24 -6.60
N ILE A 531 -34.57 -20.34 -5.30
CA ILE A 531 -35.42 -19.49 -4.45
C ILE A 531 -34.47 -18.51 -3.73
N LEU A 532 -34.63 -17.21 -4.00
CA LEU A 532 -33.82 -16.16 -3.35
C LEU A 532 -34.67 -15.49 -2.28
N GLU A 533 -34.15 -15.45 -1.03
CA GLU A 533 -34.76 -14.77 0.13
C GLU A 533 -33.74 -13.87 0.86
#